data_27f2017b534f01bba19d1e4c619009de
#
_entry.id   27f2017b534f01bba19d1e4c619009de
#
_cell.length_a   1.000
_cell.length_b   1.000
_cell.length_c   1.000
_cell.angle_alpha   90.00
_cell.angle_beta   90.00
_cell.angle_gamma   90.00
#
_symmetry.space_group_name_H-M   'P 1'
#
loop_
_entity.id
_entity.type
_entity.pdbx_description
1 polymer ?
#
loop_
_entity_poly.entity_id
_entity_poly.type
_entity_poly.pdbx_seq_one_letter_code
_entity_poly.pdbx_strand_id
1 'polypeptide(L)'
;DGIGGFKLVRKGALFLKDIHYGPSRVDTTDQTSFNVFYAKHPPVRPTQEFQMGTYGISPTVPKLVIPPDTIMTFTSEYKLPFAISILTINPHMHLLGKSFWAYAVTLQGDTIPLIKINKWDFRWQYFYTYKKMLKIPQGATIHTVGVYDNTRQNPNNPFSPPRLVAERDGSMRTSDELFQFIVTYFLFQNG
;
A
#
# COMPACT_ATOMS: atom_id res chain seq x y z
N ASP A 1 -15.58 5.72 18.49
CA ASP A 1 -16.61 6.68 18.27
C ASP A 1 -16.05 8.07 17.95
N GLY A 2 -16.66 8.78 16.99
CA GLY A 2 -16.21 10.11 16.54
C GLY A 2 -14.98 10.11 15.63
N ILE A 3 -14.53 8.96 15.17
CA ILE A 3 -13.43 8.80 14.21
C ILE A 3 -13.94 8.23 12.89
N GLY A 4 -13.22 8.50 11.84
CA GLY A 4 -13.40 7.84 10.54
C GLY A 4 -14.10 8.69 9.49
N GLY A 5 -14.32 8.05 8.38
CA GLY A 5 -15.15 8.49 7.28
C GLY A 5 -14.48 9.37 6.24
N PHE A 6 -15.06 9.30 5.05
CA PHE A 6 -14.76 10.17 3.92
C PHE A 6 -15.77 11.31 3.88
N LYS A 7 -15.35 12.47 3.41
CA LYS A 7 -16.26 13.54 3.07
C LYS A 7 -16.81 13.32 1.66
N LEU A 8 -18.08 12.95 1.56
CA LEU A 8 -18.77 12.90 0.26
C LEU A 8 -19.22 14.29 -0.17
N VAL A 9 -19.09 14.57 -1.46
CA VAL A 9 -19.61 15.79 -2.06
C VAL A 9 -21.14 15.68 -2.13
N ARG A 10 -21.88 16.66 -1.61
CA ARG A 10 -23.36 16.62 -1.51
C ARG A 10 -24.08 16.50 -2.85
N LYS A 11 -23.47 16.99 -3.94
CA LYS A 11 -23.98 16.86 -5.30
C LYS A 11 -22.84 16.32 -6.16
N GLY A 12 -22.95 15.10 -6.62
CA GLY A 12 -21.94 14.46 -7.44
C GLY A 12 -22.27 13.03 -7.74
N ALA A 13 -21.55 12.45 -8.68
CA ALA A 13 -21.54 11.04 -8.97
C ALA A 13 -20.36 10.37 -8.25
N LEU A 14 -20.55 9.12 -7.83
CA LEU A 14 -19.46 8.25 -7.39
C LEU A 14 -18.92 7.53 -8.62
N PHE A 15 -17.63 7.65 -8.86
CA PHE A 15 -16.94 6.89 -9.88
C PHE A 15 -16.17 5.77 -9.22
N LEU A 16 -16.48 4.53 -9.60
CA LEU A 16 -15.64 3.38 -9.29
C LEU A 16 -14.51 3.36 -10.32
N LYS A 17 -13.28 3.51 -9.85
CA LYS A 17 -12.07 3.38 -10.65
C LYS A 17 -11.39 2.05 -10.34
N ASP A 18 -10.60 1.60 -11.30
CA ASP A 18 -9.68 0.48 -11.10
C ASP A 18 -10.40 -0.81 -10.67
N ILE A 19 -11.51 -1.11 -11.33
CA ILE A 19 -12.23 -2.37 -11.14
C ILE A 19 -11.45 -3.49 -11.82
N HIS A 20 -11.03 -4.49 -11.04
CA HIS A 20 -10.24 -5.63 -11.51
C HIS A 20 -11.09 -6.89 -11.49
N TYR A 21 -11.26 -7.51 -12.65
CA TYR A 21 -11.90 -8.80 -12.77
C TYR A 21 -10.86 -9.90 -12.90
N GLY A 22 -11.08 -11.02 -12.21
CA GLY A 22 -10.32 -12.24 -12.44
C GLY A 22 -10.65 -12.87 -13.81
N PRO A 23 -9.79 -13.75 -14.31
CA PRO A 23 -10.05 -14.45 -15.57
C PRO A 23 -11.29 -15.33 -15.43
N SER A 24 -12.17 -15.30 -16.45
CA SER A 24 -13.32 -16.20 -16.61
C SER A 24 -13.13 -17.06 -17.85
N ARG A 25 -13.61 -18.31 -17.79
CA ARG A 25 -13.60 -19.24 -18.93
C ARG A 25 -14.78 -19.06 -19.87
N VAL A 26 -15.76 -18.30 -19.45
CA VAL A 26 -17.00 -18.03 -20.17
C VAL A 26 -17.34 -16.56 -20.12
N ASP A 27 -18.10 -16.09 -21.09
CA ASP A 27 -18.68 -14.75 -21.03
C ASP A 27 -19.57 -14.66 -19.79
N THR A 28 -19.33 -13.64 -19.00
CA THR A 28 -20.05 -13.42 -17.75
C THR A 28 -20.31 -11.93 -17.54
N THR A 29 -21.31 -11.66 -16.72
CA THR A 29 -21.66 -10.30 -16.31
C THR A 29 -21.49 -10.16 -14.81
N ASP A 30 -21.15 -8.96 -14.36
CA ASP A 30 -21.11 -8.61 -12.96
C ASP A 30 -22.07 -7.44 -12.67
N GLN A 31 -22.64 -7.47 -11.48
CA GLN A 31 -23.46 -6.39 -10.93
C GLN A 31 -23.01 -6.11 -9.49
N THR A 32 -21.81 -5.57 -9.37
CA THR A 32 -21.27 -5.17 -8.07
C THR A 32 -22.10 -4.06 -7.45
N SER A 33 -22.40 -4.18 -6.17
CA SER A 33 -23.07 -3.16 -5.38
C SER A 33 -22.32 -2.90 -4.08
N PHE A 34 -22.50 -1.71 -3.51
CA PHE A 34 -21.94 -1.35 -2.21
C PHE A 34 -22.93 -0.50 -1.42
N ASN A 35 -22.83 -0.58 -0.11
CA ASN A 35 -23.62 0.24 0.80
C ASN A 35 -22.77 1.40 1.33
N VAL A 36 -23.36 2.59 1.38
CA VAL A 36 -22.74 3.77 1.99
C VAL A 36 -23.47 4.10 3.28
N PHE A 37 -22.74 4.10 4.39
CA PHE A 37 -23.27 4.47 5.69
C PHE A 37 -22.87 5.91 5.99
N TYR A 38 -23.86 6.79 6.09
CA TYR A 38 -23.61 8.20 6.43
C TYR A 38 -23.49 8.37 7.94
N ALA A 39 -22.45 9.08 8.36
CA ALA A 39 -22.34 9.52 9.75
C ALA A 39 -23.43 10.55 10.06
N LYS A 40 -24.06 10.44 11.24
CA LYS A 40 -25.07 11.42 11.69
C LYS A 40 -24.47 12.80 11.97
N HIS A 41 -23.20 12.81 12.40
CA HIS A 41 -22.42 14.02 12.68
C HIS A 41 -21.05 13.91 12.01
N PRO A 42 -20.42 15.05 11.65
CA PRO A 42 -19.05 15.04 11.15
C PRO A 42 -18.11 14.35 12.15
N PRO A 43 -17.12 13.58 11.68
CA PRO A 43 -16.16 12.95 12.58
C PRO A 43 -15.30 14.02 13.28
N VAL A 44 -15.08 13.84 14.57
CA VAL A 44 -14.19 14.70 15.37
C VAL A 44 -12.75 14.57 14.87
N ARG A 45 -12.37 13.36 14.46
CA ARG A 45 -11.06 13.04 13.90
C ARG A 45 -11.23 12.40 12.52
N PRO A 46 -11.17 13.18 11.43
CA PRO A 46 -11.27 12.64 10.08
C PRO A 46 -10.03 11.78 9.76
N THR A 47 -10.26 10.67 9.08
CA THR A 47 -9.18 9.86 8.52
C THR A 47 -8.47 10.60 7.41
N GLN A 48 -7.16 10.40 7.34
CA GLN A 48 -6.29 10.84 6.25
C GLN A 48 -5.51 9.65 5.74
N GLU A 49 -4.99 9.78 4.54
CA GLU A 49 -4.22 8.73 3.90
C GLU A 49 -3.05 9.33 3.13
N PHE A 50 -1.92 8.61 3.13
CA PHE A 50 -0.85 8.83 2.19
C PHE A 50 -0.32 7.49 1.68
N GLN A 51 0.28 7.53 0.51
CA GLN A 51 0.93 6.40 -0.14
C GLN A 51 2.40 6.70 -0.35
N MET A 52 3.27 5.74 -0.08
CA MET A 52 4.70 5.76 -0.37
C MET A 52 5.00 4.82 -1.53
N GLY A 53 6.13 5.06 -2.22
CA GLY A 53 6.57 4.26 -3.36
C GLY A 53 5.89 4.67 -4.67
N THR A 54 5.60 3.69 -5.52
CA THR A 54 5.03 3.92 -6.87
C THR A 54 3.76 4.77 -6.80
N TYR A 55 3.75 5.90 -7.52
CA TYR A 55 2.68 6.91 -7.53
C TYR A 55 2.40 7.59 -6.19
N GLY A 56 3.28 7.42 -5.21
CA GLY A 56 3.14 7.97 -3.87
C GLY A 56 3.88 9.29 -3.67
N ILE A 57 3.84 9.76 -2.41
CA ILE A 57 4.48 11.01 -1.98
C ILE A 57 6.01 10.92 -1.84
N SER A 58 6.55 9.71 -1.88
CA SER A 58 7.99 9.44 -1.84
C SER A 58 8.37 8.41 -2.92
N PRO A 59 9.50 8.58 -3.59
CA PRO A 59 9.89 7.71 -4.70
C PRO A 59 10.33 6.32 -4.23
N THR A 60 10.27 5.36 -5.15
CA THR A 60 10.95 4.07 -5.03
C THR A 60 12.42 4.21 -5.42
N VAL A 61 13.31 3.68 -4.60
CA VAL A 61 14.77 3.76 -4.79
C VAL A 61 15.37 2.35 -4.73
N PRO A 62 16.16 1.94 -5.72
CA PRO A 62 16.28 2.54 -7.06
C PRO A 62 14.92 2.57 -7.77
N LYS A 63 14.83 3.22 -8.93
CA LYS A 63 13.61 3.15 -9.76
C LYS A 63 13.22 1.69 -9.99
N LEU A 64 11.92 1.38 -9.87
CA LEU A 64 11.41 0.01 -9.93
C LEU A 64 11.56 -0.57 -11.35
N VAL A 65 12.69 -1.20 -11.58
CA VAL A 65 13.03 -1.95 -12.80
C VAL A 65 13.72 -3.22 -12.37
N ILE A 66 13.17 -4.36 -12.73
CA ILE A 66 13.61 -5.69 -12.28
C ILE A 66 14.05 -6.51 -13.50
N PRO A 67 15.38 -6.62 -13.76
CA PRO A 67 15.89 -7.41 -14.86
C PRO A 67 15.53 -8.91 -14.72
N PRO A 68 15.55 -9.67 -15.83
CA PRO A 68 15.34 -11.12 -15.76
C PRO A 68 16.42 -11.81 -14.94
N ASP A 69 16.06 -12.93 -14.34
CA ASP A 69 16.92 -13.79 -13.53
C ASP A 69 17.65 -13.08 -12.37
N THR A 70 17.02 -12.04 -11.80
CA THR A 70 17.53 -11.26 -10.66
C THR A 70 16.59 -11.27 -9.45
N ILE A 71 17.19 -11.11 -8.27
CA ILE A 71 16.48 -10.72 -7.04
C ILE A 71 16.96 -9.31 -6.69
N MET A 72 16.01 -8.39 -6.49
CA MET A 72 16.31 -6.99 -6.20
C MET A 72 15.57 -6.50 -4.98
N THR A 73 16.16 -5.51 -4.30
CA THR A 73 15.57 -4.81 -3.17
C THR A 73 15.31 -3.36 -3.55
N PHE A 74 14.13 -2.88 -3.19
CA PHE A 74 13.70 -1.50 -3.39
C PHE A 74 13.27 -0.91 -2.05
N THR A 75 13.49 0.39 -1.90
CA THR A 75 13.13 1.14 -0.68
C THR A 75 12.34 2.39 -1.02
N SER A 76 11.59 2.87 -0.05
CA SER A 76 11.03 4.21 -0.07
C SER A 76 11.04 4.77 1.35
N GLU A 77 11.26 6.08 1.48
CA GLU A 77 11.38 6.75 2.77
C GLU A 77 10.54 8.01 2.81
N TYR A 78 9.88 8.26 3.94
CA TYR A 78 9.10 9.47 4.13
C TYR A 78 9.26 10.02 5.55
N LYS A 79 9.77 11.24 5.67
CA LYS A 79 9.90 11.95 6.94
C LYS A 79 8.57 12.63 7.29
N LEU A 80 8.01 12.30 8.43
CA LEU A 80 6.73 12.83 8.89
C LEU A 80 6.84 14.30 9.32
N PRO A 81 6.07 15.21 8.70
CA PRO A 81 6.05 16.62 9.09
C PRO A 81 5.29 16.90 10.39
N PHE A 82 4.50 15.94 10.87
CA PHE A 82 3.71 15.99 12.10
C PHE A 82 3.55 14.61 12.72
N ALA A 83 3.18 14.54 14.00
CA ALA A 83 2.89 13.28 14.66
C ALA A 83 1.54 12.71 14.16
N ILE A 84 1.51 11.40 13.96
CA ILE A 84 0.33 10.68 13.47
C ILE A 84 -0.04 9.51 14.39
N SER A 85 -1.31 9.11 14.33
CA SER A 85 -1.82 7.86 14.89
C SER A 85 -2.24 6.95 13.73
N ILE A 86 -1.44 5.94 13.42
CA ILE A 86 -1.73 4.99 12.34
C ILE A 86 -2.86 4.07 12.78
N LEU A 87 -3.91 3.99 11.98
CA LEU A 87 -5.01 3.05 12.14
C LEU A 87 -4.76 1.77 11.35
N THR A 88 -4.42 1.92 10.07
CA THR A 88 -4.35 0.83 9.11
C THR A 88 -3.18 1.06 8.17
N ILE A 89 -2.55 -0.03 7.76
CA ILE A 89 -1.50 -0.05 6.74
C ILE A 89 -1.84 -1.08 5.67
N ASN A 90 -1.45 -0.81 4.44
CA ASN A 90 -1.61 -1.72 3.32
C ASN A 90 -0.33 -1.74 2.48
N PRO A 91 0.55 -2.74 2.65
CA PRO A 91 1.64 -3.01 1.72
C PRO A 91 1.09 -3.61 0.43
N HIS A 92 1.63 -3.20 -0.71
CA HIS A 92 1.17 -3.69 -2.00
C HIS A 92 2.33 -3.89 -2.98
N MET A 93 2.43 -5.11 -3.50
CA MET A 93 3.32 -5.57 -4.56
C MET A 93 2.55 -6.57 -5.42
N HIS A 94 3.04 -6.86 -6.63
CA HIS A 94 2.42 -7.88 -7.48
C HIS A 94 3.14 -9.25 -7.37
N LEU A 95 3.19 -9.99 -8.49
CA LEU A 95 3.56 -11.41 -8.51
C LEU A 95 5.04 -11.69 -8.27
N LEU A 96 5.92 -10.72 -8.54
CA LEU A 96 7.35 -10.86 -8.28
C LEU A 96 7.72 -10.54 -6.83
N GLY A 97 6.80 -10.03 -6.03
CA GLY A 97 7.03 -9.76 -4.62
C GLY A 97 7.52 -11.00 -3.86
N LYS A 98 8.58 -10.85 -3.06
CA LYS A 98 9.17 -11.90 -2.24
C LYS A 98 9.01 -11.65 -0.75
N SER A 99 9.28 -10.43 -0.30
CA SER A 99 9.11 -10.02 1.10
C SER A 99 8.87 -8.51 1.19
N PHE A 100 8.20 -8.07 2.25
CA PHE A 100 7.93 -6.67 2.52
C PHE A 100 8.21 -6.35 3.98
N TRP A 101 8.85 -5.22 4.24
CA TRP A 101 9.10 -4.72 5.58
C TRP A 101 8.87 -3.21 5.64
N ALA A 102 8.20 -2.74 6.70
CA ALA A 102 8.08 -1.32 7.01
C ALA A 102 8.32 -1.07 8.51
N TYR A 103 9.00 0.03 8.81
CA TYR A 103 9.29 0.50 10.16
C TYR A 103 9.48 2.02 10.16
N ALA A 104 9.35 2.64 11.32
CA ALA A 104 9.68 4.05 11.48
C ALA A 104 10.91 4.20 12.39
N VAL A 105 11.76 5.18 12.09
CA VAL A 105 12.90 5.56 12.93
C VAL A 105 12.64 6.96 13.49
N THR A 106 12.68 7.09 14.82
CA THR A 106 12.46 8.36 15.52
C THR A 106 13.69 9.26 15.42
N LEU A 107 13.57 10.54 15.80
CA LEU A 107 14.70 11.45 15.88
C LEU A 107 15.77 11.02 16.90
N GLN A 108 15.40 10.19 17.87
CA GLN A 108 16.29 9.61 18.87
C GLN A 108 16.98 8.32 18.40
N GLY A 109 16.61 7.83 17.20
CA GLY A 109 17.14 6.59 16.64
C GLY A 109 16.35 5.32 17.02
N ASP A 110 15.27 5.45 17.79
CA ASP A 110 14.44 4.31 18.14
C ASP A 110 13.67 3.79 16.93
N THR A 111 13.59 2.46 16.79
CA THR A 111 12.84 1.80 15.73
C THR A 111 11.47 1.38 16.21
N ILE A 112 10.44 1.80 15.47
CA ILE A 112 9.05 1.41 15.68
C ILE A 112 8.66 0.47 14.53
N PRO A 113 8.49 -0.86 14.77
CA PRO A 113 8.09 -1.78 13.72
C PRO A 113 6.65 -1.53 13.27
N LEU A 114 6.41 -1.53 11.97
CA LEU A 114 5.08 -1.39 11.39
C LEU A 114 4.56 -2.73 10.89
N ILE A 115 5.28 -3.37 9.98
CA ILE A 115 4.92 -4.70 9.46
C ILE A 115 6.16 -5.42 8.93
N LYS A 116 6.16 -6.75 9.04
CA LYS A 116 7.17 -7.61 8.41
C LYS A 116 6.50 -8.85 7.81
N ILE A 117 6.59 -8.97 6.49
CA ILE A 117 6.09 -10.09 5.70
C ILE A 117 7.30 -10.80 5.09
N ASN A 118 7.68 -11.94 5.65
CA ASN A 118 8.87 -12.68 5.21
C ASN A 118 8.63 -13.45 3.90
N LYS A 119 7.39 -13.82 3.63
CA LYS A 119 6.97 -14.52 2.41
C LYS A 119 5.73 -13.80 1.88
N TRP A 120 5.93 -13.04 0.80
CA TRP A 120 4.84 -12.35 0.14
C TRP A 120 3.92 -13.35 -0.57
N ASP A 121 2.62 -13.15 -0.46
CA ASP A 121 1.61 -13.81 -1.29
C ASP A 121 0.69 -12.74 -1.87
N PHE A 122 0.70 -12.57 -3.18
CA PHE A 122 -0.13 -11.61 -3.90
C PHE A 122 -1.63 -11.75 -3.58
N ARG A 123 -2.09 -12.96 -3.29
CA ARG A 123 -3.49 -13.23 -2.92
C ARG A 123 -3.85 -12.83 -1.50
N TRP A 124 -2.85 -12.45 -0.69
CA TRP A 124 -3.01 -12.10 0.71
C TRP A 124 -2.62 -10.63 0.94
N GLN A 125 -3.33 -9.71 0.26
CA GLN A 125 -3.12 -8.28 0.37
C GLN A 125 -4.26 -7.67 1.18
N TYR A 126 -3.99 -7.34 2.44
CA TYR A 126 -4.97 -6.82 3.37
C TYR A 126 -4.64 -5.42 3.85
N PHE A 127 -5.68 -4.73 4.29
CA PHE A 127 -5.56 -3.60 5.18
C PHE A 127 -5.32 -4.13 6.59
N TYR A 128 -4.08 -4.05 7.06
CA TYR A 128 -3.69 -4.49 8.40
C TYR A 128 -4.04 -3.40 9.41
N THR A 129 -5.13 -3.61 10.14
CA THR A 129 -5.63 -2.66 11.14
C THR A 129 -5.03 -2.99 12.51
N TYR A 130 -4.41 -2.00 13.15
CA TYR A 130 -3.86 -2.17 14.49
C TYR A 130 -4.98 -2.27 15.53
N LYS A 131 -4.83 -3.19 16.47
CA LYS A 131 -5.77 -3.31 17.60
C LYS A 131 -5.85 -2.02 18.45
N LYS A 132 -4.73 -1.30 18.54
CA LYS A 132 -4.62 0.05 19.08
C LYS A 132 -3.85 0.89 18.08
N MET A 133 -4.32 2.10 17.79
CA MET A 133 -3.63 3.00 16.89
C MET A 133 -2.17 3.19 17.32
N LEU A 134 -1.26 3.11 16.36
CA LEU A 134 0.17 3.22 16.60
C LEU A 134 0.61 4.68 16.44
N LYS A 135 1.11 5.28 17.50
CA LYS A 135 1.65 6.64 17.47
C LYS A 135 3.03 6.65 16.81
N ILE A 136 3.20 7.52 15.81
CA ILE A 136 4.50 7.83 15.23
C ILE A 136 4.77 9.32 15.47
N PRO A 137 5.88 9.67 16.13
CA PRO A 137 6.18 11.07 16.46
C PRO A 137 6.53 11.90 15.23
N GLN A 138 6.36 13.21 15.33
CA GLN A 138 6.82 14.18 14.35
C GLN A 138 8.33 14.03 14.12
N GLY A 139 8.77 14.17 12.87
CA GLY A 139 10.17 14.07 12.48
C GLY A 139 10.69 12.63 12.34
N ALA A 140 9.93 11.62 12.75
CA ALA A 140 10.28 10.23 12.45
C ALA A 140 10.25 9.98 10.94
N THR A 141 11.11 9.09 10.46
CA THR A 141 11.14 8.65 9.07
C THR A 141 10.55 7.26 8.96
N ILE A 142 9.52 7.09 8.13
CA ILE A 142 9.01 5.78 7.76
C ILE A 142 9.88 5.23 6.63
N HIS A 143 10.34 4.00 6.80
CA HIS A 143 11.12 3.24 5.83
C HIS A 143 10.30 2.05 5.36
N THR A 144 10.32 1.80 4.06
CA THR A 144 9.74 0.61 3.45
C THR A 144 10.79 -0.13 2.64
N VAL A 145 10.78 -1.45 2.69
CA VAL A 145 11.72 -2.32 1.98
C VAL A 145 10.92 -3.43 1.31
N GLY A 146 11.01 -3.52 -0.01
CA GLY A 146 10.42 -4.59 -0.81
C GLY A 146 11.49 -5.40 -1.51
N VAL A 147 11.43 -6.72 -1.41
CA VAL A 147 12.29 -7.63 -2.16
C VAL A 147 11.46 -8.29 -3.26
N TYR A 148 12.00 -8.33 -4.46
CA TYR A 148 11.39 -8.92 -5.65
C TYR A 148 12.25 -10.02 -6.22
N ASP A 149 11.61 -11.06 -6.72
CA ASP A 149 12.26 -12.23 -7.30
C ASP A 149 11.77 -12.45 -8.73
N ASN A 150 12.55 -11.99 -9.71
CA ASN A 150 12.31 -12.18 -11.14
C ASN A 150 13.12 -13.34 -11.70
N THR A 151 13.29 -14.40 -10.93
CA THR A 151 14.01 -15.59 -11.36
C THR A 151 13.06 -16.67 -11.89
N ARG A 152 13.61 -17.67 -12.57
CA ARG A 152 12.89 -18.87 -13.03
C ARG A 152 12.39 -19.73 -11.88
N GLN A 153 12.99 -19.60 -10.69
CA GLN A 153 12.62 -20.34 -9.49
C GLN A 153 11.39 -19.74 -8.78
N ASN A 154 11.02 -18.51 -9.10
CA ASN A 154 9.80 -17.94 -8.57
C ASN A 154 8.56 -18.58 -9.24
N PRO A 155 7.77 -19.39 -8.54
CA PRO A 155 6.61 -20.07 -9.13
C PRO A 155 5.48 -19.10 -9.53
N ASN A 156 5.53 -17.86 -9.04
CA ASN A 156 4.56 -16.82 -9.35
C ASN A 156 5.02 -15.89 -10.48
N ASN A 157 6.22 -16.12 -11.05
CA ASN A 157 6.69 -15.29 -12.16
C ASN A 157 5.73 -15.45 -13.36
N PRO A 158 5.12 -14.35 -13.86
CA PRO A 158 4.17 -14.43 -14.97
C PRO A 158 4.84 -14.70 -16.31
N PHE A 159 6.19 -14.74 -16.36
CA PHE A 159 6.97 -14.91 -17.57
C PHE A 159 7.91 -16.10 -17.51
N SER A 160 7.83 -16.97 -18.55
CA SER A 160 8.74 -18.07 -18.75
C SER A 160 9.23 -18.09 -20.21
N PRO A 161 10.49 -17.74 -20.48
CA PRO A 161 11.54 -17.30 -19.54
C PRO A 161 11.25 -15.93 -18.90
N PRO A 162 11.89 -15.62 -17.78
CA PRO A 162 11.80 -14.29 -17.16
C PRO A 162 12.19 -13.18 -18.15
N ARG A 163 11.54 -12.04 -18.03
CA ARG A 163 11.83 -10.83 -18.81
C ARG A 163 11.89 -9.61 -17.92
N LEU A 164 12.37 -8.49 -18.44
CA LEU A 164 12.38 -7.23 -17.71
C LEU A 164 10.96 -6.82 -17.30
N VAL A 165 10.77 -6.54 -16.02
CA VAL A 165 9.51 -6.05 -15.44
C VAL A 165 9.76 -4.72 -14.75
N ALA A 166 8.84 -3.80 -14.87
CA ALA A 166 8.93 -2.47 -14.26
C ALA A 166 7.55 -1.95 -13.88
N GLU A 167 7.53 -0.85 -13.11
CA GLU A 167 6.33 -0.03 -12.99
C GLU A 167 5.99 0.57 -14.36
N ARG A 168 4.71 0.67 -14.65
CA ARG A 168 4.23 1.20 -15.92
C ARG A 168 3.04 2.12 -15.69
N ASP A 169 3.18 3.37 -16.11
CA ASP A 169 2.15 4.39 -15.97
C ASP A 169 0.81 3.93 -16.56
N GLY A 170 -0.25 4.07 -15.76
CA GLY A 170 -1.60 3.69 -16.13
C GLY A 170 -1.85 2.19 -16.25
N SER A 171 -0.87 1.33 -15.93
CA SER A 171 -1.05 -0.11 -15.92
C SER A 171 -1.43 -0.61 -14.54
N MET A 172 -2.48 -1.44 -14.48
CA MET A 172 -2.91 -2.18 -13.29
C MET A 172 -2.76 -3.69 -13.49
N ARG A 173 -1.95 -4.11 -14.46
CA ARG A 173 -1.73 -5.53 -14.74
C ARG A 173 -0.84 -6.14 -13.67
N THR A 174 -1.20 -7.32 -13.20
CA THR A 174 -0.39 -8.08 -12.23
C THR A 174 0.96 -8.54 -12.77
N SER A 175 1.13 -8.51 -14.11
CA SER A 175 2.38 -8.80 -14.80
C SER A 175 3.36 -7.63 -14.89
N ASP A 176 2.89 -6.40 -14.64
CA ASP A 176 3.74 -5.25 -14.35
C ASP A 176 3.93 -5.18 -12.83
N GLU A 177 4.90 -4.43 -12.32
CA GLU A 177 5.11 -4.34 -10.88
C GLU A 177 4.87 -2.93 -10.37
N LEU A 178 4.56 -2.88 -9.09
CA LEU A 178 4.53 -1.66 -8.31
C LEU A 178 5.00 -1.94 -6.88
N PHE A 179 5.40 -0.91 -6.18
CA PHE A 179 5.85 -0.96 -4.80
C PHE A 179 5.14 0.13 -4.02
N GLN A 180 4.14 -0.23 -3.22
CA GLN A 180 3.34 0.76 -2.50
C GLN A 180 3.20 0.40 -1.03
N PHE A 181 3.14 1.43 -0.21
CA PHE A 181 2.78 1.34 1.20
C PHE A 181 1.79 2.44 1.54
N ILE A 182 0.54 2.05 1.75
CA ILE A 182 -0.55 2.96 2.05
C ILE A 182 -0.75 3.02 3.56
N VAL A 183 -0.85 4.22 4.10
CA VAL A 183 -1.01 4.47 5.54
C VAL A 183 -2.27 5.28 5.77
N THR A 184 -3.26 4.69 6.44
CA THR A 184 -4.46 5.40 6.91
C THR A 184 -4.23 5.84 8.36
N TYR A 185 -4.37 7.11 8.63
CA TYR A 185 -3.99 7.71 9.89
C TYR A 185 -4.91 8.85 10.34
N PHE A 186 -4.72 9.27 11.57
CA PHE A 186 -5.24 10.51 12.14
C PHE A 186 -4.08 11.41 12.56
N LEU A 187 -4.27 12.71 12.49
CA LEU A 187 -3.36 13.63 13.17
C LEU A 187 -3.37 13.31 14.67
N PHE A 188 -2.15 13.17 15.23
CA PHE A 188 -2.04 12.92 16.66
C PHE A 188 -2.45 14.18 17.44
N GLN A 189 -3.39 14.03 18.37
CA GLN A 189 -3.78 15.06 19.31
C GLN A 189 -3.42 14.58 20.71
N ASN A 190 -2.71 15.42 21.46
CA ASN A 190 -2.57 15.21 22.89
C ASN A 190 -3.96 15.41 23.48
N GLY A 191 -4.52 14.36 24.08
CA GLY A 191 -5.78 14.43 24.82
C GLY A 191 -5.62 15.20 26.12
#